data_019a64ae16332aa6bb3b5400f35d61bb
#
_entry.id   019a64ae16332aa6bb3b5400f35d61bb
#
_cell.length_a   1.000
_cell.length_b   1.000
_cell.length_c   1.000
_cell.angle_alpha   90.00
_cell.angle_beta   90.00
_cell.angle_gamma   90.00
#
_symmetry.space_group_name_H-M   'P 1'
#
loop_
_entity.id
_entity.type
_entity.pdbx_description
1 polymer ?
#
loop_
_entity_poly.entity_id
_entity_poly.type
_entity_poly.pdbx_seq_one_letter_code
_entity_poly.pdbx_strand_id
1 'polypeptide(L)'
;MRGDEPSGTRDVETHPTHTTVYTPQSTRFSARRASPKRRIASSGIFPPPCARLRTQDRAAALRATVGLEEAHVRFLLVNPFYPLSEMPSPPLGIGYLAASLQRAGIEVRVYDLVVTRHSPEKLAAIMARFQPDIVGATAVTMTFTSAISVLEEAKRIDSRVVTACGGAHVSFCAEQTLRAHPALDVVALGEGEETIVELCDAVLGKRSLRSVSGLCFRDGEELVNTGSRPGFLDVNGLPLPARDVGPLMRYRALSTPISMTTSRGCPFQCIFCVGRKLVGAKIRWRDAHSVVDEMQQLAGLGFVQINVADDLFTAKKSHALAVCDEIIRRGLKVSWVSFANVNTVDVPLLERMREAGCTTVSFGLESGNMEILKTVRKGTRPAGMIEAVKACKEAGILATGSFIVGLPGETEETLRETLALSDRLAELGANTGFHMLAPFPGTAVREEADRYKLKIFTDDWSQYHANHAITETPGADRARQELIAQTFEQAGERAFWELAEQVERGTASEAQRAQFARIERAGVYYDMMMQDLVETRGSFRTANAEISRAQALGLFTREVQAATGRAETAVRHALEYGFEQGFLQYESRHGLCSFRFTDSAVSLAVTEVARVTPPIAASIQASASP
;
A
#
# COMPACT_ATOMS: atom_id res chain seq x y z
N MET A 1 -57.23 38.76 -8.70
CA MET A 1 -56.12 39.70 -8.64
C MET A 1 -55.00 38.96 -7.93
N ARG A 2 -54.06 38.50 -8.70
CA ARG A 2 -52.63 38.81 -8.71
C ARG A 2 -52.02 38.55 -7.32
N GLY A 3 -51.04 37.74 -7.18
CA GLY A 3 -49.90 37.24 -7.93
C GLY A 3 -48.87 36.93 -6.89
N ASP A 4 -48.10 36.12 -7.14
CA ASP A 4 -46.71 35.85 -7.53
C ASP A 4 -46.01 34.85 -6.57
N GLU A 5 -45.63 33.77 -7.16
CA GLU A 5 -44.45 32.96 -6.79
C GLU A 5 -43.19 33.83 -6.77
N PRO A 6 -42.10 33.36 -6.11
CA PRO A 6 -41.25 32.50 -6.92
C PRO A 6 -40.63 31.28 -6.17
N SER A 7 -40.65 30.21 -6.90
CA SER A 7 -39.72 29.08 -6.88
C SER A 7 -38.26 29.48 -6.69
N GLY A 8 -37.62 28.85 -5.72
CA GLY A 8 -36.16 28.82 -5.57
C GLY A 8 -35.69 27.39 -5.43
N THR A 9 -35.63 26.66 -6.55
CA THR A 9 -34.87 25.41 -6.63
C THR A 9 -33.39 25.76 -6.51
N ARG A 10 -32.80 25.51 -5.34
CA ARG A 10 -31.34 25.47 -5.22
C ARG A 10 -30.88 24.15 -5.83
N ASP A 11 -30.24 24.25 -6.97
CA ASP A 11 -29.46 23.18 -7.57
C ASP A 11 -28.37 22.76 -6.58
N VAL A 12 -28.53 21.56 -6.02
CA VAL A 12 -27.50 20.91 -5.26
C VAL A 12 -26.49 20.37 -6.27
N GLU A 13 -25.41 21.12 -6.49
CA GLU A 13 -24.24 20.61 -7.20
C GLU A 13 -23.68 19.41 -6.43
N THR A 14 -24.03 18.24 -6.90
CA THR A 14 -23.40 16.98 -6.47
C THR A 14 -22.00 16.93 -7.03
N HIS A 15 -21.01 17.24 -6.20
CA HIS A 15 -19.62 16.95 -6.54
C HIS A 15 -19.42 15.43 -6.62
N PRO A 16 -19.00 14.88 -7.76
CA PRO A 16 -18.70 13.46 -7.87
C PRO A 16 -17.34 13.18 -7.23
N THR A 17 -17.36 12.72 -5.98
CA THR A 17 -16.18 12.12 -5.36
C THR A 17 -16.08 10.68 -5.82
N HIS A 18 -15.48 10.46 -6.99
CA HIS A 18 -15.24 9.13 -7.50
C HIS A 18 -13.99 8.54 -6.87
N THR A 19 -14.15 7.43 -6.17
CA THR A 19 -13.07 6.47 -5.97
C THR A 19 -12.83 5.81 -7.33
N THR A 20 -11.94 6.38 -8.11
CA THR A 20 -11.65 5.87 -9.45
C THR A 20 -10.74 4.67 -9.32
N VAL A 21 -11.21 3.53 -9.77
CA VAL A 21 -10.35 2.39 -10.07
C VAL A 21 -9.35 2.86 -11.14
N TYR A 22 -8.09 2.96 -10.78
CA TYR A 22 -7.01 3.23 -11.70
C TYR A 22 -6.71 1.94 -12.46
N THR A 23 -7.15 1.83 -13.70
CA THR A 23 -6.66 0.82 -14.63
C THR A 23 -5.49 1.43 -15.40
N PRO A 24 -4.24 1.00 -15.13
CA PRO A 24 -3.14 1.32 -16.03
C PRO A 24 -3.45 0.68 -17.38
N GLN A 25 -3.15 1.38 -18.48
CA GLN A 25 -3.07 0.71 -19.76
C GLN A 25 -2.28 -0.58 -19.58
N SER A 26 -2.90 -1.70 -19.91
CA SER A 26 -2.18 -2.95 -20.08
C SER A 26 -1.20 -2.74 -21.23
N THR A 27 -0.01 -2.23 -20.92
CA THR A 27 1.13 -2.45 -21.79
C THR A 27 1.23 -3.97 -21.86
N ARG A 28 0.75 -4.52 -22.97
CA ARG A 28 1.01 -5.90 -23.34
C ARG A 28 2.52 -6.09 -23.30
N PHE A 29 3.02 -6.50 -22.14
CA PHE A 29 4.27 -7.20 -22.11
C PHE A 29 4.02 -8.49 -22.90
N SER A 30 4.28 -8.43 -24.19
CA SER A 30 4.45 -9.62 -24.97
C SER A 30 5.61 -10.37 -24.30
N ALA A 31 5.24 -11.37 -23.53
CA ALA A 31 6.19 -12.38 -23.08
C ALA A 31 6.79 -12.99 -24.36
N ARG A 32 7.93 -12.48 -24.78
CA ARG A 32 8.77 -13.19 -25.73
C ARG A 32 9.07 -14.52 -25.06
N ARG A 33 8.44 -15.56 -25.60
CA ARG A 33 8.76 -16.96 -25.31
C ARG A 33 10.28 -17.11 -25.44
N ALA A 34 10.96 -17.22 -24.31
CA ALA A 34 12.33 -17.68 -24.28
C ALA A 34 12.34 -19.14 -24.69
N SER A 35 13.01 -19.41 -25.79
CA SER A 35 13.32 -20.74 -26.33
C SER A 35 14.43 -21.44 -25.50
N PRO A 36 14.80 -22.67 -25.78
CA PRO A 36 14.75 -23.78 -24.84
C PRO A 36 16.02 -23.96 -24.02
N LYS A 37 15.80 -24.61 -22.87
CA LYS A 37 16.76 -25.19 -21.94
C LYS A 37 18.08 -25.71 -22.61
N ARG A 38 19.18 -24.96 -22.46
CA ARG A 38 20.50 -25.56 -22.48
C ARG A 38 20.79 -26.09 -21.07
N ARG A 39 20.88 -27.40 -20.96
CA ARG A 39 21.46 -28.06 -19.79
C ARG A 39 22.95 -27.64 -19.72
N ILE A 40 23.28 -26.84 -18.73
CA ILE A 40 24.66 -26.64 -18.30
C ILE A 40 24.87 -27.67 -17.18
N ALA A 41 25.76 -28.61 -17.45
CA ALA A 41 26.24 -29.57 -16.47
C ALA A 41 26.92 -28.80 -15.33
N SER A 42 26.35 -28.87 -14.13
CA SER A 42 26.93 -28.33 -12.91
C SER A 42 28.03 -29.26 -12.43
N SER A 43 29.31 -28.92 -12.69
CA SER A 43 30.40 -29.42 -11.87
C SER A 43 30.33 -28.71 -10.52
N GLY A 44 29.79 -29.41 -9.53
CA GLY A 44 29.66 -28.90 -8.18
C GLY A 44 31.00 -28.75 -7.50
N ILE A 45 31.33 -27.55 -7.08
CA ILE A 45 32.15 -27.28 -5.90
C ILE A 45 31.32 -26.35 -5.05
N PHE A 46 30.51 -26.92 -4.14
CA PHE A 46 29.93 -26.16 -3.04
C PHE A 46 31.07 -25.88 -2.05
N PRO A 47 31.28 -24.61 -1.65
CA PRO A 47 32.13 -24.35 -0.50
C PRO A 47 31.50 -25.04 0.73
N PRO A 48 32.30 -25.47 1.72
CA PRO A 48 31.79 -26.10 2.93
C PRO A 48 30.85 -25.13 3.64
N PRO A 49 29.83 -25.62 4.39
CA PRO A 49 28.89 -24.78 5.09
C PRO A 49 29.64 -23.79 5.98
N CYS A 50 29.47 -22.50 5.71
CA CYS A 50 30.02 -21.42 6.53
C CYS A 50 29.71 -21.70 8.01
N ALA A 51 30.75 -21.66 8.84
CA ALA A 51 30.64 -21.77 10.28
C ALA A 51 29.59 -20.79 10.80
N ARG A 52 28.47 -21.30 11.27
CA ARG A 52 27.33 -20.53 11.80
C ARG A 52 27.79 -19.79 13.07
N LEU A 53 28.04 -18.51 12.94
CA LEU A 53 28.25 -17.64 14.09
C LEU A 53 26.94 -17.61 14.89
N ARG A 54 26.96 -18.12 16.12
CA ARG A 54 25.87 -17.96 17.06
C ARG A 54 25.61 -16.46 17.27
N THR A 55 24.36 -16.04 17.42
CA THR A 55 23.99 -14.64 17.67
C THR A 55 24.72 -14.04 18.87
N GLN A 56 25.12 -14.88 19.85
CA GLN A 56 25.95 -14.50 20.99
C GLN A 56 27.41 -14.16 20.61
N ASP A 57 27.98 -14.83 19.61
CA ASP A 57 29.35 -14.56 19.16
C ASP A 57 29.44 -13.24 18.39
N ARG A 58 28.33 -12.80 17.78
CA ARG A 58 28.22 -11.53 17.07
C ARG A 58 28.14 -10.34 18.03
N ALA A 59 27.36 -10.46 19.12
CA ALA A 59 27.34 -9.47 20.20
C ALA A 59 28.73 -9.28 20.82
N ALA A 60 29.51 -10.36 20.91
CA ALA A 60 30.90 -10.31 21.36
C ALA A 60 31.84 -9.66 20.33
N ALA A 61 31.64 -9.93 19.05
CA ALA A 61 32.43 -9.34 17.95
C ALA A 61 32.14 -7.83 17.78
N LEU A 62 30.90 -7.39 17.90
CA LEU A 62 30.52 -5.96 17.90
C LEU A 62 31.14 -5.20 19.08
N ARG A 63 31.16 -5.82 20.28
CA ARG A 63 31.79 -5.24 21.47
C ARG A 63 33.31 -5.15 21.39
N ALA A 64 33.94 -6.02 20.61
CA ALA A 64 35.39 -6.07 20.48
C ALA A 64 35.94 -5.08 19.43
N THR A 65 35.10 -4.59 18.51
CA THR A 65 35.52 -3.72 17.40
C THR A 65 35.18 -2.24 17.61
N VAL A 66 34.26 -1.93 18.53
CA VAL A 66 33.87 -0.55 18.85
C VAL A 66 34.11 -0.33 20.34
N GLY A 67 34.97 0.61 20.68
CA GLY A 67 35.16 1.02 22.09
C GLY A 67 33.81 1.34 22.74
N LEU A 68 33.70 1.17 24.06
CA LEU A 68 32.49 1.14 24.90
C LEU A 68 31.55 2.38 24.85
N GLU A 69 31.62 3.23 23.80
CA GLU A 69 30.69 4.34 23.61
C GLU A 69 29.69 4.01 22.51
N GLU A 70 28.43 3.72 22.95
CA GLU A 70 27.17 3.72 22.18
C GLU A 70 27.15 2.93 20.85
N ALA A 71 27.16 1.62 20.92
CA ALA A 71 26.80 0.79 19.75
C ALA A 71 25.33 1.04 19.39
N HIS A 72 25.09 1.79 18.31
CA HIS A 72 23.74 2.04 17.75
C HIS A 72 23.41 0.98 16.70
N VAL A 73 22.19 0.40 16.79
CA VAL A 73 21.65 -0.46 15.73
C VAL A 73 21.11 0.42 14.59
N ARG A 74 21.39 0.01 13.37
CA ARG A 74 20.81 0.59 12.15
C ARG A 74 19.84 -0.40 11.53
N PHE A 75 18.60 0.02 11.33
CA PHE A 75 17.53 -0.81 10.81
C PHE A 75 17.10 -0.33 9.42
N LEU A 76 17.24 -1.18 8.41
CA LEU A 76 16.66 -0.93 7.07
C LEU A 76 15.31 -1.64 6.97
N LEU A 77 14.23 -0.87 6.96
CA LEU A 77 12.87 -1.37 6.71
C LEU A 77 12.58 -1.41 5.21
N VAL A 78 12.05 -2.52 4.73
CA VAL A 78 11.69 -2.71 3.33
C VAL A 78 10.17 -2.78 3.21
N ASN A 79 9.60 -1.88 2.38
CA ASN A 79 8.24 -1.99 1.89
C ASN A 79 8.29 -2.73 0.54
N PRO A 80 7.83 -3.99 0.45
CA PRO A 80 7.95 -4.77 -0.77
C PRO A 80 7.03 -4.22 -1.87
N PHE A 81 7.31 -4.61 -3.11
CA PHE A 81 6.52 -4.18 -4.26
C PHE A 81 5.03 -4.53 -4.10
N TYR A 82 4.18 -3.58 -4.42
CA TYR A 82 2.74 -3.66 -4.43
C TYR A 82 2.22 -2.98 -5.69
N PRO A 83 1.37 -3.62 -6.51
CA PRO A 83 0.91 -3.04 -7.77
C PRO A 83 0.13 -1.74 -7.58
N LEU A 84 0.33 -0.75 -8.46
CA LEU A 84 -0.38 0.53 -8.39
C LEU A 84 -1.89 0.38 -8.57
N SER A 85 -2.34 -0.64 -9.31
CA SER A 85 -3.75 -0.99 -9.49
C SER A 85 -4.51 -1.20 -8.18
N GLU A 86 -3.80 -1.60 -7.13
CA GLU A 86 -4.36 -1.79 -5.79
C GLU A 86 -4.39 -0.49 -4.95
N MET A 87 -4.10 0.66 -5.56
CA MET A 87 -4.10 1.98 -4.94
C MET A 87 -3.30 2.06 -3.62
N PRO A 88 -2.02 1.73 -3.64
CA PRO A 88 -1.21 1.74 -2.43
C PRO A 88 -1.16 3.12 -1.80
N SER A 89 -1.13 3.17 -0.47
CA SER A 89 -0.82 4.38 0.30
C SER A 89 0.57 4.28 0.93
N PRO A 90 1.15 5.39 1.41
CA PRO A 90 2.36 5.32 2.22
C PRO A 90 2.21 4.28 3.32
N PRO A 91 3.19 3.37 3.51
CA PRO A 91 3.02 2.16 4.32
C PRO A 91 2.87 2.49 5.81
N LEU A 92 1.62 2.47 6.30
CA LEU A 92 1.25 2.88 7.65
C LEU A 92 1.94 2.01 8.73
N GLY A 93 1.95 0.69 8.55
CA GLY A 93 2.60 -0.23 9.50
C GLY A 93 4.10 0.04 9.63
N ILE A 94 4.80 0.25 8.50
CA ILE A 94 6.23 0.64 8.50
C ILE A 94 6.42 2.00 9.19
N GLY A 95 5.52 2.95 8.99
CA GLY A 95 5.56 4.23 9.71
C GLY A 95 5.50 4.07 11.23
N TYR A 96 4.63 3.20 11.76
CA TYR A 96 4.56 2.90 13.20
C TYR A 96 5.83 2.19 13.71
N LEU A 97 6.35 1.21 12.95
CA LEU A 97 7.61 0.53 13.30
C LEU A 97 8.77 1.52 13.33
N ALA A 98 8.90 2.36 12.31
CA ALA A 98 9.94 3.37 12.24
C ALA A 98 9.87 4.37 13.40
N ALA A 99 8.67 4.86 13.74
CA ALA A 99 8.48 5.76 14.86
C ALA A 99 8.84 5.10 16.21
N SER A 100 8.54 3.81 16.38
CA SER A 100 8.90 3.05 17.58
C SER A 100 10.41 2.86 17.69
N LEU A 101 11.09 2.57 16.59
CA LEU A 101 12.55 2.48 16.51
C LEU A 101 13.21 3.84 16.80
N GLN A 102 12.74 4.93 16.18
CA GLN A 102 13.26 6.29 16.42
C GLN A 102 13.11 6.70 17.89
N ARG A 103 11.94 6.41 18.51
CA ARG A 103 11.71 6.66 19.94
C ARG A 103 12.69 5.91 20.86
N ALA A 104 13.14 4.73 20.41
CA ALA A 104 14.15 3.94 21.11
C ALA A 104 15.60 4.34 20.76
N GLY A 105 15.81 5.42 19.99
CA GLY A 105 17.16 5.89 19.61
C GLY A 105 17.83 5.04 18.51
N ILE A 106 17.06 4.25 17.76
CA ILE A 106 17.56 3.37 16.69
C ILE A 106 17.48 4.13 15.36
N GLU A 107 18.59 4.15 14.60
CA GLU A 107 18.61 4.76 13.27
C GLU A 107 17.85 3.88 12.29
N VAL A 108 16.86 4.45 11.61
CA VAL A 108 15.99 3.72 10.68
C VAL A 108 15.94 4.38 9.31
N ARG A 109 15.95 3.56 8.26
CA ARG A 109 15.66 3.96 6.87
C ARG A 109 14.63 3.04 6.26
N VAL A 110 13.89 3.57 5.29
CA VAL A 110 12.88 2.81 4.54
C VAL A 110 13.31 2.70 3.08
N TYR A 111 13.33 1.47 2.56
CA TYR A 111 13.45 1.18 1.14
C TYR A 111 12.09 0.74 0.62
N ASP A 112 11.43 1.64 -0.12
CA ASP A 112 10.04 1.48 -0.55
C ASP A 112 9.96 1.12 -2.04
N LEU A 113 9.63 -0.14 -2.32
CA LEU A 113 9.60 -0.71 -3.67
C LEU A 113 8.31 -0.40 -4.43
N VAL A 114 7.32 0.18 -3.78
CA VAL A 114 6.07 0.59 -4.44
C VAL A 114 6.31 1.80 -5.33
N VAL A 115 7.17 2.70 -4.90
CA VAL A 115 7.48 3.97 -5.57
C VAL A 115 8.96 4.12 -5.93
N THR A 116 9.74 3.03 -5.81
CA THR A 116 11.14 2.96 -6.20
C THR A 116 11.39 1.63 -6.88
N ARG A 117 11.86 1.65 -8.12
CA ARG A 117 12.23 0.42 -8.81
C ARG A 117 13.33 -0.30 -8.05
N HIS A 118 13.11 -1.58 -7.77
CA HIS A 118 14.12 -2.43 -7.17
C HIS A 118 15.19 -2.84 -8.17
N SER A 119 16.46 -2.85 -7.75
CA SER A 119 17.53 -3.60 -8.38
C SER A 119 18.57 -4.03 -7.35
N PRO A 120 19.31 -5.12 -7.61
CA PRO A 120 20.40 -5.60 -6.75
C PRO A 120 21.45 -4.53 -6.46
N GLU A 121 21.81 -3.73 -7.47
CA GLU A 121 22.81 -2.68 -7.35
C GLU A 121 22.36 -1.56 -6.42
N LYS A 122 21.06 -1.19 -6.44
CA LYS A 122 20.50 -0.21 -5.53
C LYS A 122 20.49 -0.70 -4.10
N LEU A 123 20.06 -1.93 -3.87
CA LEU A 123 20.07 -2.51 -2.53
C LEU A 123 21.52 -2.56 -2.01
N ALA A 124 22.47 -3.01 -2.82
CA ALA A 124 23.89 -3.03 -2.46
C ALA A 124 24.42 -1.63 -2.12
N ALA A 125 24.08 -0.62 -2.91
CA ALA A 125 24.48 0.76 -2.65
C ALA A 125 23.86 1.32 -1.34
N ILE A 126 22.58 1.04 -1.08
CA ILE A 126 21.89 1.41 0.17
C ILE A 126 22.59 0.73 1.35
N MET A 127 22.84 -0.58 1.26
CA MET A 127 23.49 -1.33 2.33
C MET A 127 24.92 -0.88 2.57
N ALA A 128 25.70 -0.61 1.53
CA ALA A 128 27.08 -0.13 1.66
C ALA A 128 27.14 1.24 2.36
N ARG A 129 26.21 2.13 2.05
CA ARG A 129 26.17 3.48 2.64
C ARG A 129 25.57 3.51 4.05
N PHE A 130 24.46 2.80 4.24
CA PHE A 130 23.75 2.79 5.52
C PHE A 130 24.31 1.78 6.51
N GLN A 131 24.92 0.69 6.02
CA GLN A 131 25.50 -0.40 6.81
C GLN A 131 24.51 -0.93 7.87
N PRO A 132 23.33 -1.43 7.48
CA PRO A 132 22.33 -1.89 8.43
C PRO A 132 22.80 -3.12 9.19
N ASP A 133 22.46 -3.19 10.47
CA ASP A 133 22.62 -4.41 11.28
C ASP A 133 21.45 -5.37 11.06
N ILE A 134 20.26 -4.79 10.79
CA ILE A 134 19.03 -5.54 10.54
C ILE A 134 18.41 -5.03 9.24
N VAL A 135 17.99 -5.95 8.37
CA VAL A 135 17.13 -5.68 7.22
C VAL A 135 15.80 -6.39 7.46
N GLY A 136 14.73 -5.62 7.60
CA GLY A 136 13.40 -6.15 7.88
C GLY A 136 12.39 -5.77 6.81
N ALA A 137 11.54 -6.73 6.41
CA ALA A 137 10.45 -6.50 5.47
C ALA A 137 9.08 -6.77 6.11
N THR A 138 8.05 -6.04 5.69
CA THR A 138 6.66 -6.41 5.98
C THR A 138 6.12 -7.29 4.84
N ALA A 139 5.15 -8.17 5.14
CA ALA A 139 4.50 -8.97 4.11
C ALA A 139 3.00 -9.16 4.38
N VAL A 140 2.19 -8.68 3.44
CA VAL A 140 0.87 -9.25 3.19
C VAL A 140 1.02 -10.40 2.19
N THR A 141 0.01 -11.23 2.02
CA THR A 141 0.19 -12.48 1.27
C THR A 141 0.71 -12.26 -0.16
N MET A 142 0.15 -11.32 -0.89
CA MET A 142 0.55 -11.04 -2.28
C MET A 142 1.96 -10.42 -2.42
N THR A 143 2.47 -9.78 -1.38
CA THR A 143 3.80 -9.16 -1.41
C THR A 143 4.90 -10.04 -0.81
N PHE A 144 4.53 -11.20 -0.26
CA PHE A 144 5.44 -12.08 0.46
C PHE A 144 6.65 -12.51 -0.39
N THR A 145 6.41 -12.94 -1.62
CA THR A 145 7.50 -13.37 -2.54
C THR A 145 8.49 -12.24 -2.79
N SER A 146 8.00 -11.01 -2.99
CA SER A 146 8.84 -9.81 -3.15
C SER A 146 9.63 -9.50 -1.87
N ALA A 147 8.99 -9.57 -0.70
CA ALA A 147 9.65 -9.34 0.58
C ALA A 147 10.81 -10.33 0.82
N ILE A 148 10.55 -11.62 0.63
CA ILE A 148 11.57 -12.66 0.81
C ILE A 148 12.72 -12.51 -0.19
N SER A 149 12.44 -12.23 -1.46
CA SER A 149 13.49 -12.04 -2.46
C SER A 149 14.49 -10.95 -2.07
N VAL A 150 14.00 -9.81 -1.54
CA VAL A 150 14.87 -8.71 -1.09
C VAL A 150 15.66 -9.08 0.16
N LEU A 151 15.06 -9.83 1.10
CA LEU A 151 15.77 -10.31 2.30
C LEU A 151 16.87 -11.32 1.95
N GLU A 152 16.60 -12.26 1.04
CA GLU A 152 17.59 -13.21 0.53
C GLU A 152 18.74 -12.50 -0.18
N GLU A 153 18.42 -11.44 -0.92
CA GLU A 153 19.43 -10.61 -1.57
C GLU A 153 20.26 -9.83 -0.57
N ALA A 154 19.65 -9.20 0.43
CA ALA A 154 20.35 -8.51 1.51
C ALA A 154 21.34 -9.46 2.24
N LYS A 155 20.91 -10.67 2.53
CA LYS A 155 21.75 -11.72 3.15
C LYS A 155 22.92 -12.14 2.25
N ARG A 156 22.72 -12.12 0.94
CA ARG A 156 23.76 -12.42 -0.07
C ARG A 156 24.79 -11.30 -0.17
N ILE A 157 24.35 -10.02 -0.07
CA ILE A 157 25.24 -8.85 -0.09
C ILE A 157 26.09 -8.80 1.18
N ASP A 158 25.47 -8.96 2.35
CA ASP A 158 26.19 -9.07 3.62
C ASP A 158 25.57 -10.20 4.47
N SER A 159 26.29 -11.32 4.55
CA SER A 159 25.85 -12.48 5.34
C SER A 159 25.72 -12.20 6.84
N ARG A 160 26.28 -11.07 7.32
CA ARG A 160 26.24 -10.68 8.73
C ARG A 160 24.94 -10.01 9.11
N VAL A 161 24.21 -9.35 8.21
CA VAL A 161 22.97 -8.68 8.57
C VAL A 161 21.94 -9.67 9.14
N VAL A 162 21.16 -9.27 10.11
CA VAL A 162 20.00 -10.03 10.56
C VAL A 162 18.86 -9.74 9.61
N THR A 163 18.27 -10.78 9.03
CA THR A 163 17.09 -10.64 8.18
C THR A 163 15.83 -10.95 8.96
N ALA A 164 14.85 -10.05 8.92
CA ALA A 164 13.59 -10.17 9.65
C ALA A 164 12.40 -9.99 8.69
N CYS A 165 11.33 -10.77 8.90
CA CYS A 165 10.07 -10.58 8.19
C CYS A 165 8.92 -10.50 9.18
N GLY A 166 8.01 -9.54 8.99
CA GLY A 166 6.81 -9.40 9.79
C GLY A 166 5.57 -9.20 8.91
N GLY A 167 4.42 -8.97 9.52
CA GLY A 167 3.18 -8.70 8.82
C GLY A 167 2.19 -9.86 8.81
N ALA A 168 1.04 -9.64 8.20
CA ALA A 168 -0.11 -10.53 8.30
C ALA A 168 0.17 -11.94 7.75
N HIS A 169 0.91 -12.06 6.65
CA HIS A 169 1.20 -13.36 6.04
C HIS A 169 2.02 -14.25 6.98
N VAL A 170 3.20 -13.80 7.36
CA VAL A 170 4.17 -14.62 8.10
C VAL A 170 3.75 -14.87 9.55
N SER A 171 2.86 -14.04 10.11
CA SER A 171 2.32 -14.25 11.46
C SER A 171 1.59 -15.58 11.63
N PHE A 172 1.08 -16.17 10.55
CA PHE A 172 0.31 -17.41 10.58
C PHE A 172 1.03 -18.61 9.95
N CYS A 173 2.23 -18.41 9.39
CA CYS A 173 3.03 -19.48 8.78
C CYS A 173 4.54 -19.34 9.06
N ALA A 174 4.89 -18.82 10.24
CA ALA A 174 6.27 -18.45 10.60
C ALA A 174 7.28 -19.60 10.48
N GLU A 175 6.99 -20.75 11.08
CA GLU A 175 7.90 -21.90 11.03
C GLU A 175 8.04 -22.45 9.61
N GLN A 176 6.93 -22.55 8.85
CA GLN A 176 6.96 -22.96 7.46
C GLN A 176 7.83 -22.00 6.64
N THR A 177 7.65 -20.70 6.84
CA THR A 177 8.44 -19.65 6.18
C THR A 177 9.93 -19.78 6.48
N LEU A 178 10.29 -19.93 7.76
CA LEU A 178 11.69 -20.12 8.14
C LEU A 178 12.28 -21.41 7.56
N ARG A 179 11.54 -22.52 7.52
CA ARG A 179 12.00 -23.78 6.91
C ARG A 179 12.27 -23.63 5.42
N ALA A 180 11.38 -22.94 4.70
CA ALA A 180 11.47 -22.72 3.26
C ALA A 180 12.60 -21.74 2.86
N HIS A 181 12.92 -20.75 3.73
CA HIS A 181 13.82 -19.65 3.42
C HIS A 181 15.00 -19.57 4.41
N PRO A 182 16.11 -20.32 4.17
CA PRO A 182 17.26 -20.35 5.07
C PRO A 182 17.97 -19.00 5.28
N ALA A 183 17.80 -18.05 4.35
CA ALA A 183 18.35 -16.71 4.45
C ALA A 183 17.56 -15.80 5.39
N LEU A 184 16.37 -16.22 5.84
CA LEU A 184 15.56 -15.51 6.82
C LEU A 184 15.94 -15.98 8.23
N ASP A 185 16.36 -15.05 9.09
CA ASP A 185 16.77 -15.35 10.46
C ASP A 185 15.58 -15.31 11.43
N VAL A 186 14.69 -14.34 11.30
CA VAL A 186 13.64 -14.02 12.28
C VAL A 186 12.31 -13.70 11.60
N VAL A 187 11.22 -14.18 12.17
CA VAL A 187 9.83 -13.77 11.86
C VAL A 187 9.24 -13.09 13.10
N ALA A 188 8.69 -11.86 12.89
CA ALA A 188 7.93 -11.16 13.92
C ALA A 188 6.43 -11.44 13.76
N LEU A 189 5.77 -11.78 14.88
CA LEU A 189 4.38 -12.23 14.95
C LEU A 189 3.46 -11.12 15.46
N GLY A 190 2.32 -10.90 14.81
CA GLY A 190 1.30 -9.95 15.25
C GLY A 190 1.72 -8.49 15.17
N GLU A 191 1.39 -7.69 16.19
CA GLU A 191 1.79 -6.27 16.27
C GLU A 191 3.28 -6.17 16.60
N GLY A 192 4.03 -5.46 15.75
CA GLY A 192 5.49 -5.51 15.75
C GLY A 192 6.19 -4.37 16.50
N GLU A 193 5.48 -3.33 16.95
CA GLU A 193 6.08 -2.07 17.39
C GLU A 193 6.99 -2.22 18.62
N GLU A 194 6.63 -3.05 19.60
CA GLU A 194 7.51 -3.37 20.74
C GLU A 194 8.50 -4.48 20.38
N THR A 195 8.02 -5.51 19.66
CA THR A 195 8.83 -6.67 19.27
C THR A 195 10.08 -6.26 18.48
N ILE A 196 9.96 -5.28 17.56
CA ILE A 196 11.07 -4.83 16.71
C ILE A 196 12.14 -4.07 17.54
N VAL A 197 11.72 -3.32 18.55
CA VAL A 197 12.66 -2.63 19.48
C VAL A 197 13.40 -3.66 20.34
N GLU A 198 12.68 -4.65 20.90
CA GLU A 198 13.28 -5.72 21.67
C GLU A 198 14.20 -6.63 20.83
N LEU A 199 13.91 -6.81 19.54
CA LEU A 199 14.79 -7.48 18.59
C LEU A 199 16.12 -6.72 18.45
N CYS A 200 16.09 -5.38 18.34
CA CYS A 200 17.29 -4.56 18.29
C CYS A 200 18.12 -4.71 19.57
N ASP A 201 17.48 -4.72 20.74
CA ASP A 201 18.18 -4.98 22.01
C ASP A 201 18.83 -6.37 22.05
N ALA A 202 18.17 -7.38 21.48
CA ALA A 202 18.73 -8.72 21.37
C ALA A 202 19.94 -8.78 20.42
N VAL A 203 19.90 -8.07 19.29
CA VAL A 203 21.03 -7.96 18.35
C VAL A 203 22.22 -7.23 19.00
N LEU A 204 21.96 -6.24 19.86
CA LEU A 204 23.00 -5.60 20.69
C LEU A 204 23.51 -6.48 21.84
N GLY A 205 22.93 -7.66 22.05
CA GLY A 205 23.29 -8.54 23.16
C GLY A 205 22.84 -8.04 24.55
N LYS A 206 21.91 -7.09 24.62
CA LYS A 206 21.33 -6.60 25.88
C LYS A 206 20.33 -7.61 26.46
N ARG A 207 19.76 -8.47 25.61
CA ARG A 207 18.84 -9.56 26.00
C ARG A 207 18.97 -10.77 25.08
N SER A 208 18.41 -11.91 25.49
CA SER A 208 18.31 -13.10 24.65
C SER A 208 17.13 -13.00 23.70
N LEU A 209 17.26 -13.47 22.46
CA LEU A 209 16.13 -13.63 21.52
C LEU A 209 15.01 -14.49 22.12
N ARG A 210 15.34 -15.51 22.91
CA ARG A 210 14.36 -16.38 23.59
C ARG A 210 13.50 -15.63 24.61
N SER A 211 13.93 -14.44 25.09
CA SER A 211 13.16 -13.59 25.99
C SER A 211 12.27 -12.56 25.29
N VAL A 212 12.37 -12.44 23.96
CA VAL A 212 11.54 -11.51 23.18
C VAL A 212 10.25 -12.23 22.78
N SER A 213 9.11 -11.75 23.26
CA SER A 213 7.80 -12.27 22.86
C SER A 213 7.45 -11.84 21.43
N GLY A 214 6.73 -12.69 20.70
CA GLY A 214 6.30 -12.38 19.34
C GLY A 214 7.37 -12.67 18.28
N LEU A 215 8.30 -13.60 18.53
CA LEU A 215 9.29 -14.03 17.55
C LEU A 215 9.20 -15.52 17.23
N CYS A 216 9.49 -15.85 15.99
CA CYS A 216 9.91 -17.17 15.58
C CYS A 216 11.27 -17.03 14.86
N PHE A 217 12.31 -17.79 15.26
CA PHE A 217 13.67 -17.60 14.77
C PHE A 217 14.50 -18.90 14.77
N ARG A 218 15.65 -18.87 14.08
CA ARG A 218 16.63 -19.95 14.09
C ARG A 218 17.59 -19.81 15.25
N ASP A 219 17.73 -20.88 16.01
CA ASP A 219 18.79 -21.03 17.02
C ASP A 219 19.57 -22.33 16.71
N GLY A 220 20.61 -22.21 15.91
CA GLY A 220 21.31 -23.35 15.33
C GLY A 220 20.42 -24.12 14.33
N GLU A 221 20.13 -25.38 14.64
CA GLU A 221 19.23 -26.24 13.84
C GLU A 221 17.77 -26.18 14.31
N GLU A 222 17.55 -25.65 15.50
CA GLU A 222 16.22 -25.53 16.10
C GLU A 222 15.48 -24.29 15.58
N LEU A 223 14.16 -24.40 15.38
CA LEU A 223 13.26 -23.25 15.25
C LEU A 223 12.61 -23.00 16.61
N VAL A 224 12.84 -21.81 17.13
CA VAL A 224 12.30 -21.35 18.40
C VAL A 224 11.13 -20.42 18.13
N ASN A 225 9.97 -20.76 18.66
CA ASN A 225 8.78 -19.91 18.61
C ASN A 225 8.46 -19.43 20.03
N THR A 226 8.59 -18.13 20.28
CA THR A 226 8.33 -17.53 21.60
C THR A 226 6.84 -17.26 21.85
N GLY A 227 5.99 -17.60 20.87
CA GLY A 227 4.56 -17.35 20.93
C GLY A 227 4.19 -15.89 20.69
N SER A 228 2.91 -15.64 20.55
CA SER A 228 2.39 -14.27 20.42
C SER A 228 2.67 -13.47 21.70
N ARG A 229 2.87 -12.15 21.54
CA ARG A 229 3.02 -11.24 22.68
C ARG A 229 1.78 -11.31 23.58
N PRO A 230 1.94 -11.40 24.90
CA PRO A 230 0.80 -11.40 25.83
C PRO A 230 0.10 -10.02 25.79
N GLY A 231 -1.21 -10.03 25.53
CA GLY A 231 -1.98 -8.81 25.35
C GLY A 231 -1.79 -8.15 23.99
N PHE A 232 -2.41 -7.00 23.83
CA PHE A 232 -2.28 -6.15 22.64
C PHE A 232 -1.77 -4.78 23.06
N LEU A 233 -1.05 -4.08 22.17
CA LEU A 233 -0.47 -2.78 22.42
C LEU A 233 -1.52 -1.74 22.88
N ASP A 234 -1.14 -0.88 23.80
CA ASP A 234 -1.90 0.36 24.06
C ASP A 234 -1.71 1.33 22.90
N VAL A 235 -2.77 1.53 22.12
CA VAL A 235 -2.73 2.39 20.93
C VAL A 235 -2.49 3.86 21.25
N ASN A 236 -2.78 4.31 22.50
CA ASN A 236 -2.49 5.68 22.94
C ASN A 236 -1.02 5.86 23.38
N GLY A 237 -0.34 4.78 23.73
CA GLY A 237 1.09 4.78 24.06
C GLY A 237 2.00 4.74 22.82
N LEU A 238 1.47 4.50 21.62
CA LEU A 238 2.25 4.48 20.39
C LEU A 238 2.61 5.89 19.93
N PRO A 239 3.81 6.11 19.37
CA PRO A 239 4.11 7.33 18.66
C PRO A 239 3.27 7.42 17.39
N LEU A 240 3.04 8.64 16.88
CA LEU A 240 2.47 8.81 15.55
C LEU A 240 3.40 8.19 14.49
N PRO A 241 2.85 7.67 13.37
CA PRO A 241 3.68 7.06 12.32
C PRO A 241 4.71 8.05 11.77
N ALA A 242 5.97 7.62 11.69
CA ALA A 242 7.03 8.41 11.08
C ALA A 242 6.74 8.57 9.58
N ARG A 243 6.56 9.81 9.15
CA ARG A 243 6.24 10.16 7.75
C ARG A 243 7.44 10.70 7.00
N ASP A 244 8.56 10.92 7.69
CA ASP A 244 9.79 11.53 7.19
C ASP A 244 10.88 10.53 6.79
N VAL A 245 10.67 9.24 7.06
CA VAL A 245 11.67 8.19 6.83
C VAL A 245 11.62 7.56 5.43
N GLY A 246 10.57 7.82 4.67
CA GLY A 246 10.32 7.22 3.35
C GLY A 246 10.02 8.26 2.26
N PRO A 247 9.85 7.82 1.01
CA PRO A 247 9.66 8.68 -0.15
C PRO A 247 8.23 9.22 -0.27
N LEU A 248 7.78 10.01 0.69
CA LEU A 248 6.40 10.48 0.83
C LEU A 248 5.93 11.33 -0.36
N MET A 249 6.83 12.14 -0.94
CA MET A 249 6.50 13.02 -2.06
C MET A 249 6.19 12.24 -3.34
N ARG A 250 6.75 11.04 -3.50
CA ARG A 250 6.41 10.15 -4.62
C ARG A 250 4.95 9.69 -4.55
N TYR A 251 4.45 9.36 -3.37
CA TYR A 251 3.03 9.04 -3.17
C TYR A 251 2.11 10.24 -3.44
N ARG A 252 2.53 11.45 -3.05
CA ARG A 252 1.82 12.68 -3.42
C ARG A 252 1.77 12.89 -4.93
N ALA A 253 2.88 12.65 -5.64
CA ALA A 253 2.95 12.75 -7.10
C ALA A 253 1.98 11.75 -7.78
N LEU A 254 1.77 10.57 -7.21
CA LEU A 254 0.80 9.58 -7.65
C LEU A 254 -0.65 9.95 -7.25
N SER A 255 -0.85 11.03 -6.48
CA SER A 255 -2.17 11.43 -5.95
C SER A 255 -2.87 10.32 -5.15
N THR A 256 -2.09 9.44 -4.51
CA THR A 256 -2.64 8.40 -3.64
C THR A 256 -3.10 8.99 -2.31
N PRO A 257 -4.09 8.38 -1.64
CA PRO A 257 -4.48 8.82 -0.30
C PRO A 257 -3.39 8.46 0.72
N ILE A 258 -3.44 9.12 1.88
CA ILE A 258 -2.61 8.74 3.04
C ILE A 258 -3.46 8.06 4.10
N SER A 259 -2.98 6.94 4.64
CA SER A 259 -3.71 6.16 5.63
C SER A 259 -3.32 6.52 7.07
N MET A 260 -4.30 6.43 7.98
CA MET A 260 -4.14 6.49 9.42
C MET A 260 -5.13 5.54 10.10
N THR A 261 -4.95 5.26 11.40
CA THR A 261 -5.93 4.53 12.19
C THR A 261 -6.36 5.33 13.42
N THR A 262 -7.63 5.18 13.79
CA THR A 262 -8.20 5.74 15.03
C THR A 262 -8.44 4.65 16.07
N SER A 263 -8.44 3.40 15.62
CA SER A 263 -8.63 2.22 16.46
C SER A 263 -7.95 0.99 15.85
N ARG A 264 -7.76 -0.04 16.66
CA ARG A 264 -7.32 -1.37 16.23
C ARG A 264 -8.14 -2.44 16.91
N GLY A 265 -8.56 -3.46 16.15
CA GLY A 265 -9.30 -4.62 16.64
C GLY A 265 -10.66 -4.77 15.99
N CYS A 266 -11.10 -6.04 15.86
CA CYS A 266 -12.39 -6.37 15.26
C CYS A 266 -13.06 -7.51 16.03
N PRO A 267 -14.30 -7.35 16.56
CA PRO A 267 -14.98 -8.37 17.33
C PRO A 267 -15.56 -9.50 16.47
N PHE A 268 -15.70 -9.29 15.16
CA PHE A 268 -16.33 -10.24 14.25
C PHE A 268 -15.47 -11.49 14.01
N GLN A 269 -16.12 -12.58 13.58
CA GLN A 269 -15.51 -13.90 13.40
C GLN A 269 -15.63 -14.41 11.96
N CYS A 270 -15.56 -13.48 10.99
CA CYS A 270 -15.65 -13.83 9.58
C CYS A 270 -14.59 -14.87 9.21
N ILE A 271 -15.00 -15.98 8.58
CA ILE A 271 -14.12 -17.13 8.32
C ILE A 271 -13.00 -16.83 7.32
N PHE A 272 -13.16 -15.82 6.48
CA PHE A 272 -12.22 -15.39 5.45
C PHE A 272 -11.26 -14.29 5.91
N CYS A 273 -11.38 -13.79 7.16
CA CYS A 273 -10.62 -12.65 7.66
C CYS A 273 -9.71 -13.05 8.83
N VAL A 274 -8.48 -12.55 8.84
CA VAL A 274 -7.52 -12.72 9.93
C VAL A 274 -7.48 -11.55 10.93
N GLY A 275 -8.19 -10.44 10.66
CA GLY A 275 -8.11 -9.21 11.46
C GLY A 275 -8.22 -9.48 12.95
N ARG A 276 -9.28 -10.18 13.39
CA ARG A 276 -9.47 -10.56 14.79
C ARG A 276 -8.29 -11.32 15.41
N LYS A 277 -7.65 -12.21 14.64
CA LYS A 277 -6.51 -13.00 15.11
C LYS A 277 -5.22 -12.16 15.16
N LEU A 278 -5.07 -11.21 14.23
CA LEU A 278 -3.87 -10.39 14.09
C LEU A 278 -3.85 -9.22 15.08
N VAL A 279 -4.95 -8.46 15.18
CA VAL A 279 -5.04 -7.22 15.96
C VAL A 279 -5.99 -7.29 17.17
N GLY A 280 -6.57 -8.46 17.44
CA GLY A 280 -7.39 -8.74 18.61
C GLY A 280 -8.89 -8.54 18.42
N ALA A 281 -9.64 -9.20 19.32
CA ALA A 281 -11.09 -9.15 19.35
C ALA A 281 -11.65 -7.89 20.03
N LYS A 282 -10.89 -7.32 20.98
CA LYS A 282 -11.27 -6.09 21.68
C LYS A 282 -10.76 -4.90 20.92
N ILE A 283 -11.66 -3.98 20.57
CA ILE A 283 -11.27 -2.75 19.90
C ILE A 283 -10.60 -1.82 20.92
N ARG A 284 -9.45 -1.28 20.56
CA ARG A 284 -8.67 -0.28 21.31
C ARG A 284 -8.76 1.04 20.57
N TRP A 285 -9.20 2.06 21.23
CA TRP A 285 -9.49 3.37 20.66
C TRP A 285 -8.39 4.35 21.00
N ARG A 286 -7.97 5.15 20.03
CA ARG A 286 -7.13 6.31 20.27
C ARG A 286 -7.96 7.47 20.81
N ASP A 287 -7.33 8.34 21.57
CA ASP A 287 -7.94 9.59 22.00
C ASP A 287 -8.32 10.46 20.79
N ALA A 288 -9.52 11.06 20.81
CA ALA A 288 -10.04 11.84 19.69
C ALA A 288 -9.18 13.07 19.37
N HIS A 289 -8.59 13.73 20.39
CA HIS A 289 -7.69 14.87 20.17
C HIS A 289 -6.43 14.41 19.43
N SER A 290 -5.81 13.28 19.86
CA SER A 290 -4.64 12.69 19.20
C SER A 290 -4.92 12.26 17.76
N VAL A 291 -6.13 11.74 17.48
CA VAL A 291 -6.57 11.40 16.11
C VAL A 291 -6.61 12.65 15.24
N VAL A 292 -7.21 13.74 15.74
CA VAL A 292 -7.35 14.98 14.96
C VAL A 292 -6.01 15.73 14.86
N ASP A 293 -5.10 15.60 15.84
CA ASP A 293 -3.72 16.10 15.72
C ASP A 293 -3.01 15.44 14.52
N GLU A 294 -3.13 14.12 14.37
CA GLU A 294 -2.59 13.42 13.19
C GLU A 294 -3.28 13.87 11.90
N MET A 295 -4.61 13.97 11.87
CA MET A 295 -5.32 14.48 10.68
C MET A 295 -4.83 15.86 10.25
N GLN A 296 -4.58 16.75 11.22
CA GLN A 296 -4.05 18.09 10.96
C GLN A 296 -2.64 18.05 10.37
N GLN A 297 -1.77 17.17 10.88
CA GLN A 297 -0.44 16.95 10.29
C GLN A 297 -0.54 16.42 8.86
N LEU A 298 -1.40 15.43 8.61
CA LEU A 298 -1.59 14.84 7.29
C LEU A 298 -2.14 15.84 6.26
N ALA A 299 -3.07 16.70 6.68
CA ALA A 299 -3.56 17.82 5.85
C ALA A 299 -2.43 18.79 5.50
N GLY A 300 -1.54 19.11 6.46
CA GLY A 300 -0.36 19.94 6.25
C GLY A 300 0.66 19.36 5.27
N LEU A 301 0.71 18.03 5.12
CA LEU A 301 1.54 17.35 4.13
C LEU A 301 0.98 17.45 2.70
N GLY A 302 -0.24 18.00 2.51
CA GLY A 302 -0.84 18.26 1.21
C GLY A 302 -1.40 17.02 0.50
N PHE A 303 -1.79 15.98 1.22
CA PHE A 303 -2.53 14.84 0.65
C PHE A 303 -3.98 15.23 0.39
N VAL A 304 -4.51 14.79 -0.75
CA VAL A 304 -5.88 15.12 -1.19
C VAL A 304 -6.95 14.40 -0.38
N GLN A 305 -6.60 13.26 0.23
CA GLN A 305 -7.54 12.40 0.96
C GLN A 305 -6.83 11.64 2.07
N ILE A 306 -7.50 11.50 3.21
CA ILE A 306 -7.09 10.66 4.34
C ILE A 306 -7.97 9.41 4.35
N ASN A 307 -7.34 8.23 4.38
CA ASN A 307 -8.02 6.96 4.62
C ASN A 307 -7.96 6.64 6.11
N VAL A 308 -9.10 6.66 6.79
CA VAL A 308 -9.24 6.08 8.13
C VAL A 308 -9.34 4.56 7.96
N ALA A 309 -8.18 3.89 8.05
CA ALA A 309 -8.00 2.47 7.77
C ALA A 309 -8.25 1.58 9.00
N ASP A 310 -9.23 1.95 9.81
CA ASP A 310 -9.68 1.14 10.93
C ASP A 310 -10.35 -0.14 10.43
N ASP A 311 -10.22 -1.24 11.16
CA ASP A 311 -11.05 -2.41 10.91
C ASP A 311 -12.55 -2.06 10.99
N LEU A 312 -12.91 -1.09 11.84
CA LEU A 312 -14.31 -0.72 12.07
C LEU A 312 -14.44 0.63 12.81
N PHE A 313 -14.32 1.74 12.10
CA PHE A 313 -14.38 3.10 12.66
C PHE A 313 -15.67 3.37 13.44
N THR A 314 -16.82 2.95 12.89
CA THR A 314 -18.15 3.22 13.45
C THR A 314 -18.60 2.24 14.53
N ALA A 315 -17.74 1.29 14.96
CA ALA A 315 -18.11 0.28 15.97
C ALA A 315 -18.54 0.87 17.31
N LYS A 316 -18.04 2.06 17.66
CA LYS A 316 -18.43 2.81 18.85
C LYS A 316 -18.86 4.21 18.42
N LYS A 317 -20.17 4.41 18.31
CA LYS A 317 -20.77 5.67 17.85
C LYS A 317 -20.24 6.89 18.62
N SER A 318 -20.08 6.79 19.95
CA SER A 318 -19.55 7.90 20.76
C SER A 318 -18.11 8.26 20.44
N HIS A 319 -17.26 7.30 20.01
CA HIS A 319 -15.91 7.60 19.57
C HIS A 319 -15.92 8.29 18.20
N ALA A 320 -16.68 7.76 17.24
CA ALA A 320 -16.80 8.37 15.91
C ALA A 320 -17.34 9.81 16.00
N LEU A 321 -18.35 10.04 16.83
CA LEU A 321 -18.86 11.40 17.08
C LEU A 321 -17.81 12.31 17.73
N ALA A 322 -17.06 11.82 18.74
CA ALA A 322 -16.01 12.62 19.39
C ALA A 322 -14.91 13.06 18.41
N VAL A 323 -14.51 12.19 17.47
CA VAL A 323 -13.56 12.54 16.41
C VAL A 323 -14.15 13.60 15.46
N CYS A 324 -15.40 13.41 15.02
CA CYS A 324 -16.10 14.37 14.15
C CYS A 324 -16.26 15.74 14.84
N ASP A 325 -16.70 15.74 16.10
CA ASP A 325 -16.88 16.96 16.88
C ASP A 325 -15.56 17.74 17.03
N GLU A 326 -14.46 17.03 17.23
CA GLU A 326 -13.13 17.65 17.37
C GLU A 326 -12.63 18.22 16.04
N ILE A 327 -12.84 17.53 14.89
CA ILE A 327 -12.55 18.06 13.55
C ILE A 327 -13.31 19.37 13.31
N ILE A 328 -14.62 19.38 13.60
CA ILE A 328 -15.50 20.54 13.42
C ILE A 328 -15.11 21.67 14.36
N ARG A 329 -14.86 21.37 15.63
CA ARG A 329 -14.43 22.35 16.65
C ARG A 329 -13.16 23.08 16.25
N ARG A 330 -12.19 22.36 15.62
CA ARG A 330 -10.94 22.97 15.11
C ARG A 330 -11.14 23.70 13.76
N GLY A 331 -12.27 23.56 13.11
CA GLY A 331 -12.50 24.07 11.77
C GLY A 331 -11.57 23.44 10.72
N LEU A 332 -11.09 22.21 10.97
CA LEU A 332 -10.13 21.53 10.11
C LEU A 332 -10.80 21.12 8.79
N LYS A 333 -10.24 21.57 7.67
CA LYS A 333 -10.72 21.24 6.32
C LYS A 333 -9.96 20.03 5.78
N VAL A 334 -10.57 18.87 5.90
CA VAL A 334 -10.01 17.59 5.42
C VAL A 334 -11.05 16.81 4.63
N SER A 335 -10.60 16.06 3.62
CA SER A 335 -11.41 15.04 2.96
C SER A 335 -10.95 13.67 3.45
N TRP A 336 -11.87 12.85 3.92
CA TRP A 336 -11.52 11.54 4.43
C TRP A 336 -12.58 10.49 4.12
N VAL A 337 -12.15 9.23 4.15
CA VAL A 337 -13.00 8.05 3.96
C VAL A 337 -12.80 7.08 5.10
N SER A 338 -13.77 6.21 5.37
CA SER A 338 -13.66 5.19 6.41
C SER A 338 -14.30 3.87 6.02
N PHE A 339 -13.99 2.83 6.80
CA PHE A 339 -14.64 1.52 6.73
C PHE A 339 -15.65 1.38 7.86
N ALA A 340 -16.81 0.79 7.56
CA ALA A 340 -17.88 0.58 8.51
C ALA A 340 -18.57 -0.79 8.31
N ASN A 341 -19.29 -1.23 9.33
CA ASN A 341 -20.26 -2.29 9.18
C ASN A 341 -21.66 -1.67 9.00
N VAL A 342 -22.49 -2.23 8.15
CA VAL A 342 -23.84 -1.74 7.85
C VAL A 342 -24.73 -1.64 9.10
N ASN A 343 -24.47 -2.44 10.13
CA ASN A 343 -25.20 -2.41 11.40
C ASN A 343 -24.74 -1.31 12.36
N THR A 344 -23.69 -0.54 12.02
CA THR A 344 -23.07 0.44 12.94
C THR A 344 -23.21 1.88 12.46
N VAL A 345 -24.02 2.12 11.44
CA VAL A 345 -24.30 3.44 10.88
C VAL A 345 -25.78 3.80 10.97
N ASP A 346 -26.07 5.07 11.15
CA ASP A 346 -27.40 5.68 11.04
C ASP A 346 -27.27 7.11 10.47
N VAL A 347 -28.39 7.70 10.04
CA VAL A 347 -28.40 9.02 9.41
C VAL A 347 -27.72 10.08 10.29
N PRO A 348 -28.05 10.24 11.61
CA PRO A 348 -27.41 11.27 12.43
C PRO A 348 -25.89 11.14 12.57
N LEU A 349 -25.35 9.90 12.61
CA LEU A 349 -23.91 9.68 12.64
C LEU A 349 -23.27 10.05 11.30
N LEU A 350 -23.88 9.63 10.19
CA LEU A 350 -23.38 9.90 8.85
C LEU A 350 -23.42 11.39 8.51
N GLU A 351 -24.49 12.11 8.89
CA GLU A 351 -24.55 13.57 8.76
C GLU A 351 -23.41 14.27 9.51
N ARG A 352 -23.13 13.82 10.74
CA ARG A 352 -22.02 14.38 11.52
C ARG A 352 -20.66 14.05 10.90
N MET A 353 -20.49 12.83 10.37
CA MET A 353 -19.30 12.46 9.60
C MET A 353 -19.15 13.32 8.34
N ARG A 354 -20.25 13.59 7.62
CA ARG A 354 -20.25 14.46 6.44
C ARG A 354 -19.84 15.88 6.78
N GLU A 355 -20.37 16.44 7.84
CA GLU A 355 -20.00 17.77 8.35
C GLU A 355 -18.52 17.85 8.71
N ALA A 356 -17.95 16.76 9.25
CA ALA A 356 -16.53 16.61 9.56
C ALA A 356 -15.63 16.32 8.33
N GLY A 357 -16.20 16.30 7.10
CA GLY A 357 -15.46 16.11 5.86
C GLY A 357 -15.34 14.67 5.37
N CYS A 358 -16.11 13.73 5.93
CA CYS A 358 -16.21 12.38 5.37
C CYS A 358 -16.93 12.41 4.03
N THR A 359 -16.31 11.83 3.01
CA THR A 359 -16.87 11.81 1.66
C THR A 359 -17.38 10.43 1.26
N THR A 360 -16.81 9.38 1.83
CA THR A 360 -17.14 8.00 1.43
C THR A 360 -17.09 7.07 2.65
N VAL A 361 -18.04 6.16 2.74
CA VAL A 361 -18.02 5.04 3.69
C VAL A 361 -18.04 3.73 2.92
N SER A 362 -17.07 2.86 3.23
CA SER A 362 -16.90 1.57 2.59
C SER A 362 -17.43 0.43 3.48
N PHE A 363 -18.24 -0.44 2.90
CA PHE A 363 -18.86 -1.57 3.57
C PHE A 363 -18.39 -2.89 2.96
N GLY A 364 -17.95 -3.83 3.80
CA GLY A 364 -17.85 -5.23 3.40
C GLY A 364 -19.25 -5.84 3.40
N LEU A 365 -19.82 -6.14 2.24
CA LEU A 365 -21.16 -6.72 2.07
C LEU A 365 -21.11 -8.24 1.93
N GLU A 366 -20.12 -8.73 1.24
CA GLU A 366 -19.72 -10.12 0.98
C GLU A 366 -20.71 -10.89 0.12
N SER A 367 -22.02 -10.97 0.49
CA SER A 367 -23.06 -11.71 -0.25
C SER A 367 -24.42 -11.08 -0.10
N GLY A 368 -25.26 -11.21 -1.11
CA GLY A 368 -26.69 -10.86 -1.07
C GLY A 368 -27.58 -11.95 -0.48
N ASN A 369 -27.01 -13.13 -0.20
CA ASN A 369 -27.76 -14.27 0.32
C ASN A 369 -27.55 -14.46 1.83
N MET A 370 -28.64 -14.66 2.57
CA MET A 370 -28.59 -14.75 4.03
C MET A 370 -27.89 -16.01 4.54
N GLU A 371 -28.02 -17.15 3.85
CA GLU A 371 -27.40 -18.41 4.26
C GLU A 371 -25.88 -18.36 4.03
N ILE A 372 -25.44 -17.72 2.96
CA ILE A 372 -24.00 -17.47 2.74
C ILE A 372 -23.46 -16.57 3.84
N LEU A 373 -24.12 -15.46 4.17
CA LEU A 373 -23.70 -14.55 5.24
C LEU A 373 -23.61 -15.25 6.60
N LYS A 374 -24.52 -16.17 6.91
CA LYS A 374 -24.44 -17.02 8.12
C LYS A 374 -23.26 -17.99 8.06
N THR A 375 -23.06 -18.67 6.93
CA THR A 375 -21.97 -19.62 6.72
C THR A 375 -20.61 -18.93 6.95
N VAL A 376 -20.43 -17.72 6.41
CA VAL A 376 -19.18 -16.97 6.55
C VAL A 376 -19.10 -16.15 7.85
N ARG A 377 -20.11 -16.21 8.72
CA ARG A 377 -20.20 -15.54 10.02
C ARG A 377 -20.07 -14.01 9.92
N LYS A 378 -20.64 -13.42 8.87
CA LYS A 378 -20.56 -11.97 8.65
C LYS A 378 -21.43 -11.16 9.64
N GLY A 379 -22.58 -11.69 10.07
CA GLY A 379 -23.46 -11.03 11.03
C GLY A 379 -24.25 -9.84 10.47
N THR A 380 -24.32 -9.70 9.16
CA THR A 380 -25.11 -8.71 8.43
C THR A 380 -26.28 -9.37 7.69
N ARG A 381 -27.19 -8.56 7.14
CA ARG A 381 -28.34 -9.02 6.36
C ARG A 381 -28.59 -8.10 5.16
N PRO A 382 -29.10 -8.62 4.03
CA PRO A 382 -29.31 -7.82 2.81
C PRO A 382 -30.18 -6.57 3.03
N ALA A 383 -31.25 -6.69 3.82
CA ALA A 383 -32.10 -5.53 4.14
C ALA A 383 -31.33 -4.41 4.85
N GLY A 384 -30.44 -4.76 5.80
CA GLY A 384 -29.61 -3.77 6.49
C GLY A 384 -28.57 -3.10 5.57
N MET A 385 -28.14 -3.79 4.51
CA MET A 385 -27.25 -3.19 3.50
C MET A 385 -27.96 -2.10 2.69
N ILE A 386 -29.22 -2.35 2.32
CA ILE A 386 -30.07 -1.37 1.64
C ILE A 386 -30.34 -0.17 2.55
N GLU A 387 -30.65 -0.42 3.83
CA GLU A 387 -30.89 0.64 4.83
C GLU A 387 -29.65 1.53 5.02
N ALA A 388 -28.45 0.93 5.15
CA ALA A 388 -27.19 1.66 5.30
C ALA A 388 -26.86 2.52 4.07
N VAL A 389 -27.06 2.00 2.85
CA VAL A 389 -26.84 2.76 1.61
C VAL A 389 -27.84 3.94 1.50
N LYS A 390 -29.12 3.73 1.86
CA LYS A 390 -30.11 4.82 1.92
C LYS A 390 -29.71 5.90 2.92
N ALA A 391 -29.24 5.50 4.11
CA ALA A 391 -28.77 6.43 5.11
C ALA A 391 -27.54 7.24 4.62
N CYS A 392 -26.59 6.61 3.92
CA CYS A 392 -25.48 7.32 3.29
C CYS A 392 -25.95 8.33 2.25
N LYS A 393 -26.92 7.96 1.40
CA LYS A 393 -27.49 8.85 0.39
C LYS A 393 -28.18 10.06 1.02
N GLU A 394 -28.97 9.83 2.08
CA GLU A 394 -29.65 10.89 2.83
C GLU A 394 -28.65 11.86 3.47
N ALA A 395 -27.57 11.35 4.05
CA ALA A 395 -26.49 12.16 4.64
C ALA A 395 -25.56 12.81 3.61
N GLY A 396 -25.71 12.54 2.33
CA GLY A 396 -24.82 13.05 1.26
C GLY A 396 -23.41 12.47 1.28
N ILE A 397 -23.26 11.21 1.74
CA ILE A 397 -22.02 10.44 1.74
C ILE A 397 -22.11 9.35 0.65
N LEU A 398 -21.04 9.17 -0.13
CA LEU A 398 -20.95 8.07 -1.08
C LEU A 398 -20.78 6.75 -0.33
N ALA A 399 -21.67 5.79 -0.57
CA ALA A 399 -21.51 4.42 -0.11
C ALA A 399 -20.71 3.61 -1.14
N THR A 400 -19.72 2.84 -0.67
CA THR A 400 -19.09 1.80 -1.49
C THR A 400 -19.29 0.45 -0.82
N GLY A 401 -19.48 -0.60 -1.62
CA GLY A 401 -19.75 -1.93 -1.11
C GLY A 401 -18.95 -3.00 -1.83
N SER A 402 -18.31 -3.89 -1.08
CA SER A 402 -17.53 -5.00 -1.64
C SER A 402 -18.23 -6.32 -1.40
N PHE A 403 -18.35 -7.13 -2.45
CA PHE A 403 -18.82 -8.50 -2.42
C PHE A 403 -17.66 -9.48 -2.66
N ILE A 404 -17.82 -10.71 -2.16
CA ILE A 404 -16.87 -11.80 -2.39
C ILE A 404 -17.58 -12.91 -3.15
N VAL A 405 -16.98 -13.33 -4.26
CA VAL A 405 -17.42 -14.49 -5.08
C VAL A 405 -16.57 -15.71 -4.74
N GLY A 406 -17.16 -16.88 -4.76
CA GLY A 406 -16.51 -18.14 -4.40
C GLY A 406 -16.59 -18.48 -2.91
N LEU A 407 -17.49 -17.84 -2.16
CA LEU A 407 -17.69 -18.14 -0.74
C LEU A 407 -18.22 -19.57 -0.52
N PRO A 408 -17.87 -20.23 0.59
CA PRO A 408 -18.39 -21.56 0.92
C PRO A 408 -19.92 -21.61 0.94
N GLY A 409 -20.47 -22.58 0.21
CA GLY A 409 -21.91 -22.77 0.07
C GLY A 409 -22.56 -21.96 -1.05
N GLU A 410 -21.82 -21.10 -1.75
CA GLU A 410 -22.34 -20.33 -2.87
C GLU A 410 -22.79 -21.24 -4.01
N THR A 411 -23.92 -20.89 -4.62
CA THR A 411 -24.54 -21.56 -5.78
C THR A 411 -24.85 -20.49 -6.84
N GLU A 412 -25.27 -20.95 -8.02
CA GLU A 412 -25.73 -20.02 -9.06
C GLU A 412 -26.91 -19.15 -8.61
N GLU A 413 -27.80 -19.69 -7.81
CA GLU A 413 -28.96 -18.98 -7.28
C GLU A 413 -28.54 -17.91 -6.27
N THR A 414 -27.70 -18.25 -5.28
CA THR A 414 -27.21 -17.30 -4.27
C THR A 414 -26.34 -16.22 -4.87
N LEU A 415 -25.60 -16.54 -5.93
CA LEU A 415 -24.82 -15.56 -6.70
C LEU A 415 -25.74 -14.59 -7.46
N ARG A 416 -26.83 -15.09 -8.09
CA ARG A 416 -27.83 -14.22 -8.72
C ARG A 416 -28.48 -13.26 -7.72
N GLU A 417 -28.77 -13.73 -6.50
CA GLU A 417 -29.25 -12.85 -5.43
C GLU A 417 -28.23 -11.76 -5.06
N THR A 418 -26.95 -12.12 -5.02
CA THR A 418 -25.85 -11.17 -4.74
C THR A 418 -25.73 -10.12 -5.84
N LEU A 419 -25.79 -10.53 -7.11
CA LEU A 419 -25.76 -9.60 -8.25
C LEU A 419 -26.98 -8.68 -8.26
N ALA A 420 -28.18 -9.22 -8.03
CA ALA A 420 -29.40 -8.42 -7.95
C ALA A 420 -29.39 -7.41 -6.80
N LEU A 421 -28.79 -7.75 -5.66
CA LEU A 421 -28.57 -6.80 -4.57
C LEU A 421 -27.57 -5.71 -4.99
N SER A 422 -26.47 -6.08 -5.65
CA SER A 422 -25.49 -5.12 -6.18
C SER A 422 -26.15 -4.08 -7.10
N ASP A 423 -26.97 -4.55 -8.07
CA ASP A 423 -27.71 -3.67 -8.97
C ASP A 423 -28.65 -2.74 -8.21
N ARG A 424 -29.35 -3.29 -7.23
CA ARG A 424 -30.26 -2.49 -6.36
C ARG A 424 -29.52 -1.42 -5.55
N LEU A 425 -28.33 -1.71 -5.05
CA LEU A 425 -27.51 -0.74 -4.34
C LEU A 425 -26.96 0.34 -5.29
N ALA A 426 -26.60 -0.05 -6.52
CA ALA A 426 -26.17 0.90 -7.56
C ALA A 426 -27.30 1.86 -7.96
N GLU A 427 -28.56 1.41 -8.10
CA GLU A 427 -29.74 2.27 -8.30
C GLU A 427 -29.94 3.30 -7.16
N LEU A 428 -29.53 2.94 -5.95
CA LEU A 428 -29.56 3.83 -4.80
C LEU A 428 -28.38 4.82 -4.78
N GLY A 429 -27.41 4.67 -5.69
CA GLY A 429 -26.26 5.54 -5.83
C GLY A 429 -24.98 5.02 -5.13
N ALA A 430 -24.93 3.74 -4.72
CA ALA A 430 -23.71 3.14 -4.20
C ALA A 430 -22.79 2.65 -5.33
N ASN A 431 -21.48 2.69 -5.08
CA ASN A 431 -20.52 1.98 -5.92
C ASN A 431 -20.31 0.58 -5.35
N THR A 432 -20.42 -0.44 -6.18
CA THR A 432 -20.21 -1.83 -5.76
C THR A 432 -19.05 -2.45 -6.53
N GLY A 433 -18.34 -3.38 -5.88
CA GLY A 433 -17.24 -4.14 -6.47
C GLY A 433 -17.25 -5.59 -6.03
N PHE A 434 -16.60 -6.45 -6.82
CA PHE A 434 -16.52 -7.88 -6.57
C PHE A 434 -15.06 -8.32 -6.48
N HIS A 435 -14.81 -9.14 -5.47
CA HIS A 435 -13.51 -9.77 -5.24
C HIS A 435 -13.66 -11.28 -5.23
N MET A 436 -12.65 -11.98 -5.69
CA MET A 436 -12.61 -13.43 -5.61
C MET A 436 -12.11 -13.85 -4.23
N LEU A 437 -12.65 -14.96 -3.71
CA LEU A 437 -12.19 -15.48 -2.43
C LEU A 437 -10.72 -15.87 -2.49
N ALA A 438 -9.90 -15.18 -1.69
CA ALA A 438 -8.49 -15.50 -1.47
C ALA A 438 -8.31 -16.08 -0.06
N PRO A 439 -8.00 -17.38 0.07
CA PRO A 439 -7.85 -18.04 1.37
C PRO A 439 -6.47 -17.74 1.97
N PHE A 440 -6.35 -16.61 2.65
CA PHE A 440 -5.10 -16.18 3.27
C PHE A 440 -4.68 -17.09 4.44
N PRO A 441 -3.38 -17.25 4.72
CA PRO A 441 -2.90 -17.96 5.91
C PRO A 441 -3.56 -17.45 7.20
N GLY A 442 -3.92 -18.36 8.10
CA GLY A 442 -4.59 -18.04 9.37
C GLY A 442 -6.10 -17.87 9.30
N THR A 443 -6.71 -17.75 8.09
CA THR A 443 -8.17 -17.74 7.93
C THR A 443 -8.77 -19.10 8.14
N ALA A 444 -9.96 -19.18 8.76
CA ALA A 444 -10.64 -20.47 8.94
C ALA A 444 -10.95 -21.14 7.60
N VAL A 445 -11.29 -20.37 6.57
CA VAL A 445 -11.57 -20.89 5.23
C VAL A 445 -10.36 -21.58 4.59
N ARG A 446 -9.13 -21.18 4.93
CA ARG A 446 -7.90 -21.85 4.50
C ARG A 446 -7.56 -23.05 5.38
N GLU A 447 -7.52 -22.84 6.69
CA GLU A 447 -7.08 -23.86 7.66
C GLU A 447 -8.06 -25.06 7.73
N GLU A 448 -9.33 -24.82 7.41
CA GLU A 448 -10.40 -25.82 7.40
C GLU A 448 -10.94 -26.02 5.98
N ALA A 449 -10.10 -25.91 4.92
CA ALA A 449 -10.53 -25.94 3.51
C ALA A 449 -11.41 -27.15 3.17
N ASP A 450 -11.07 -28.34 3.67
CA ASP A 450 -11.86 -29.58 3.48
C ASP A 450 -13.27 -29.46 4.05
N ARG A 451 -13.41 -28.86 5.23
CA ARG A 451 -14.70 -28.60 5.87
C ARG A 451 -15.60 -27.72 5.00
N TYR A 452 -15.00 -26.72 4.37
CA TYR A 452 -15.69 -25.78 3.47
C TYR A 452 -15.77 -26.29 2.03
N LYS A 453 -15.27 -27.51 1.76
CA LYS A 453 -15.18 -28.09 0.41
C LYS A 453 -14.51 -27.13 -0.58
N LEU A 454 -13.52 -26.38 -0.09
CA LEU A 454 -12.76 -25.41 -0.85
C LEU A 454 -11.55 -26.09 -1.48
N LYS A 455 -11.46 -26.03 -2.79
CA LYS A 455 -10.27 -26.44 -3.54
C LYS A 455 -9.42 -25.21 -3.85
N ILE A 456 -8.15 -25.25 -3.45
CA ILE A 456 -7.15 -24.20 -3.70
C ILE A 456 -6.25 -24.68 -4.84
N PHE A 457 -6.06 -23.86 -5.88
CA PHE A 457 -5.35 -24.26 -7.11
C PHE A 457 -3.89 -23.89 -7.13
N THR A 458 -3.42 -23.01 -6.24
CA THR A 458 -2.05 -22.51 -6.27
C THR A 458 -1.53 -22.20 -4.89
N ASP A 459 -0.23 -22.46 -4.71
CA ASP A 459 0.55 -22.00 -3.57
C ASP A 459 1.50 -20.83 -3.94
N ASP A 460 1.35 -20.29 -5.16
CA ASP A 460 2.03 -19.07 -5.56
C ASP A 460 1.33 -17.85 -4.92
N TRP A 461 1.92 -17.35 -3.85
CA TRP A 461 1.39 -16.24 -3.07
C TRP A 461 1.22 -14.94 -3.85
N SER A 462 1.95 -14.76 -4.95
CA SER A 462 1.79 -13.59 -5.81
C SER A 462 0.43 -13.53 -6.52
N GLN A 463 -0.29 -14.66 -6.60
CA GLN A 463 -1.63 -14.76 -7.18
C GLN A 463 -2.76 -14.49 -6.18
N TYR A 464 -2.44 -14.25 -4.89
CA TYR A 464 -3.43 -14.02 -3.83
C TYR A 464 -3.90 -12.57 -3.75
N HIS A 465 -4.04 -11.92 -4.90
CA HIS A 465 -4.73 -10.64 -5.02
C HIS A 465 -6.16 -10.91 -5.49
N ALA A 466 -7.13 -10.58 -4.73
CA ALA A 466 -8.55 -10.96 -4.86
C ALA A 466 -9.24 -10.65 -6.22
N ASN A 467 -8.49 -10.47 -7.32
CA ASN A 467 -8.96 -10.19 -8.67
C ASN A 467 -8.91 -11.43 -9.60
N HIS A 468 -8.40 -12.57 -9.11
CA HIS A 468 -8.35 -13.84 -9.84
C HIS A 468 -8.96 -14.97 -9.04
N ALA A 469 -9.59 -15.91 -9.74
CA ALA A 469 -10.13 -17.11 -9.14
C ALA A 469 -9.02 -18.13 -8.88
N ILE A 470 -8.56 -18.21 -7.65
CA ILE A 470 -7.57 -19.19 -7.17
C ILE A 470 -8.20 -20.34 -6.39
N THR A 471 -9.52 -20.31 -6.24
CA THR A 471 -10.30 -21.32 -5.51
C THR A 471 -11.56 -21.71 -6.28
N GLU A 472 -12.12 -22.87 -5.93
CA GLU A 472 -13.48 -23.25 -6.32
C GLU A 472 -14.18 -23.98 -5.19
N THR A 473 -15.49 -23.91 -5.18
CA THR A 473 -16.40 -24.71 -4.35
C THR A 473 -17.38 -25.46 -5.24
N PRO A 474 -18.11 -26.46 -4.74
CA PRO A 474 -19.06 -27.24 -5.57
C PRO A 474 -20.10 -26.39 -6.31
N GLY A 475 -20.45 -25.21 -5.82
CA GLY A 475 -21.45 -24.32 -6.42
C GLY A 475 -20.88 -23.09 -7.14
N ALA A 476 -19.57 -22.83 -7.01
CA ALA A 476 -18.88 -21.68 -7.62
C ALA A 476 -17.59 -22.15 -8.29
N ASP A 477 -17.71 -22.60 -9.55
CA ASP A 477 -16.56 -23.04 -10.33
C ASP A 477 -15.65 -21.86 -10.72
N ARG A 478 -14.38 -22.20 -10.98
CA ARG A 478 -13.34 -21.21 -11.32
C ARG A 478 -13.68 -20.39 -12.56
N ALA A 479 -14.22 -21.02 -13.60
CA ALA A 479 -14.48 -20.34 -14.88
C ALA A 479 -15.54 -19.23 -14.72
N ARG A 480 -16.57 -19.48 -13.92
CA ARG A 480 -17.60 -18.50 -13.62
C ARG A 480 -17.05 -17.34 -12.77
N GLN A 481 -16.27 -17.64 -11.74
CA GLN A 481 -15.62 -16.61 -10.93
C GLN A 481 -14.73 -15.70 -11.80
N GLU A 482 -13.94 -16.28 -12.70
CA GLU A 482 -13.07 -15.56 -13.61
C GLU A 482 -13.86 -14.68 -14.59
N LEU A 483 -15.00 -15.17 -15.10
CA LEU A 483 -15.88 -14.37 -15.95
C LEU A 483 -16.41 -13.13 -15.22
N ILE A 484 -16.79 -13.27 -13.95
CA ILE A 484 -17.26 -12.14 -13.15
C ILE A 484 -16.13 -11.14 -12.94
N ALA A 485 -14.93 -11.59 -12.55
CA ALA A 485 -13.76 -10.73 -12.38
C ALA A 485 -13.48 -9.93 -13.65
N GLN A 486 -13.41 -10.58 -14.82
CA GLN A 486 -13.19 -9.96 -16.11
C GLN A 486 -14.29 -8.94 -16.49
N THR A 487 -15.56 -9.24 -16.17
CA THR A 487 -16.67 -8.33 -16.44
C THR A 487 -16.52 -7.01 -15.69
N PHE A 488 -16.10 -7.07 -14.43
CA PHE A 488 -15.87 -5.87 -13.62
C PHE A 488 -14.60 -5.09 -14.05
N GLU A 489 -13.52 -5.79 -14.38
CA GLU A 489 -12.31 -5.17 -14.94
C GLU A 489 -12.63 -4.41 -16.23
N GLN A 490 -13.31 -5.05 -17.17
CA GLN A 490 -13.75 -4.43 -18.44
C GLN A 490 -14.71 -3.25 -18.22
N ALA A 491 -15.56 -3.30 -17.20
CA ALA A 491 -16.43 -2.17 -16.87
C ALA A 491 -15.61 -0.95 -16.41
N GLY A 492 -14.60 -1.17 -15.57
CA GLY A 492 -13.66 -0.13 -15.15
C GLY A 492 -12.87 0.46 -16.32
N GLU A 493 -12.36 -0.39 -17.22
CA GLU A 493 -11.67 0.07 -18.43
C GLU A 493 -12.58 0.90 -19.34
N ARG A 494 -13.81 0.44 -19.59
CA ARG A 494 -14.79 1.21 -20.38
C ARG A 494 -15.04 2.58 -19.78
N ALA A 495 -15.29 2.68 -18.48
CA ALA A 495 -15.53 3.95 -17.80
C ALA A 495 -14.35 4.92 -17.95
N PHE A 496 -13.11 4.42 -17.92
CA PHE A 496 -11.92 5.22 -18.17
C PHE A 496 -11.87 5.75 -19.62
N TRP A 497 -12.12 4.89 -20.61
CA TRP A 497 -12.11 5.29 -22.02
C TRP A 497 -13.24 6.26 -22.38
N GLU A 498 -14.43 6.07 -21.81
CA GLU A 498 -15.55 7.01 -21.93
C GLU A 498 -15.20 8.39 -21.36
N LEU A 499 -14.52 8.43 -20.21
CA LEU A 499 -14.03 9.67 -19.63
C LEU A 499 -12.98 10.34 -20.54
N ALA A 500 -12.04 9.58 -21.07
CA ALA A 500 -11.02 10.09 -21.99
C ALA A 500 -11.65 10.71 -23.26
N GLU A 501 -12.64 10.02 -23.85
CA GLU A 501 -13.37 10.49 -25.02
C GLU A 501 -14.19 11.76 -24.74
N GLN A 502 -14.84 11.85 -23.57
CA GLN A 502 -15.55 13.06 -23.14
C GLN A 502 -14.60 14.25 -23.00
N VAL A 503 -13.40 14.02 -22.44
CA VAL A 503 -12.38 15.07 -22.32
C VAL A 503 -11.90 15.51 -23.69
N GLU A 504 -11.61 14.59 -24.61
CA GLU A 504 -11.16 14.88 -25.97
C GLU A 504 -12.23 15.67 -26.79
N ARG A 505 -13.50 15.28 -26.65
CA ARG A 505 -14.61 15.97 -27.28
C ARG A 505 -14.99 17.31 -26.64
N GLY A 506 -14.39 17.65 -25.49
CA GLY A 506 -14.71 18.88 -24.74
C GLY A 506 -16.07 18.84 -24.02
N THR A 507 -16.71 17.69 -23.91
CA THR A 507 -18.03 17.51 -23.27
C THR A 507 -17.92 17.18 -21.78
N ALA A 508 -16.70 16.84 -21.29
CA ALA A 508 -16.44 16.55 -19.90
C ALA A 508 -16.68 17.78 -18.99
N SER A 509 -17.28 17.56 -17.83
CA SER A 509 -17.38 18.57 -16.77
C SER A 509 -16.00 18.96 -16.24
N GLU A 510 -15.89 20.05 -15.50
CA GLU A 510 -14.63 20.48 -14.87
C GLU A 510 -14.09 19.41 -13.91
N ALA A 511 -14.96 18.79 -13.09
CA ALA A 511 -14.59 17.71 -12.19
C ALA A 511 -14.05 16.48 -12.95
N GLN A 512 -14.66 16.10 -14.07
CA GLN A 512 -14.21 15.00 -14.93
C GLN A 512 -12.85 15.31 -15.57
N ARG A 513 -12.64 16.53 -16.07
CA ARG A 513 -11.33 16.96 -16.60
C ARG A 513 -10.25 16.93 -15.53
N ALA A 514 -10.55 17.43 -14.32
CA ALA A 514 -9.62 17.38 -13.19
C ALA A 514 -9.27 15.94 -12.78
N GLN A 515 -10.26 15.05 -12.80
CA GLN A 515 -10.08 13.62 -12.53
C GLN A 515 -9.18 12.97 -13.59
N PHE A 516 -9.46 13.18 -14.87
CA PHE A 516 -8.66 12.64 -15.97
C PHE A 516 -7.21 13.12 -15.90
N ALA A 517 -7.00 14.44 -15.74
CA ALA A 517 -5.68 15.02 -15.60
C ALA A 517 -4.89 14.46 -14.38
N ARG A 518 -5.57 14.15 -13.27
CA ARG A 518 -4.98 13.50 -12.12
C ARG A 518 -4.51 12.08 -12.44
N ILE A 519 -5.34 11.28 -13.12
CA ILE A 519 -5.00 9.91 -13.52
C ILE A 519 -3.81 9.93 -14.50
N GLU A 520 -3.83 10.81 -15.48
CA GLU A 520 -2.78 10.95 -16.48
C GLU A 520 -1.44 11.33 -15.82
N ARG A 521 -1.43 12.32 -14.93
CA ARG A 521 -0.23 12.71 -14.17
C ARG A 521 0.30 11.56 -13.31
N ALA A 522 -0.57 10.87 -12.58
CA ALA A 522 -0.17 9.71 -11.77
C ALA A 522 0.51 8.63 -12.62
N GLY A 523 -0.03 8.38 -13.82
CA GLY A 523 0.59 7.44 -14.77
C GLY A 523 1.97 7.90 -15.24
N VAL A 524 2.16 9.17 -15.57
CA VAL A 524 3.48 9.72 -15.96
C VAL A 524 4.49 9.53 -14.80
N TYR A 525 4.11 9.90 -13.59
CA TYR A 525 5.00 9.77 -12.44
C TYR A 525 5.32 8.31 -12.09
N TYR A 526 4.36 7.42 -12.20
CA TYR A 526 4.58 6.00 -11.97
C TYR A 526 5.60 5.42 -12.97
N ASP A 527 5.44 5.73 -14.26
CA ASP A 527 6.39 5.30 -15.29
C ASP A 527 7.79 5.88 -15.05
N MET A 528 7.88 7.15 -14.64
CA MET A 528 9.16 7.78 -14.29
C MET A 528 9.85 7.07 -13.12
N MET A 529 9.09 6.68 -12.09
CA MET A 529 9.62 5.97 -10.91
C MET A 529 10.02 4.53 -11.25
N MET A 530 9.17 3.81 -11.99
CA MET A 530 9.43 2.40 -12.33
C MET A 530 10.49 2.21 -13.42
N GLN A 531 10.86 3.26 -14.13
CA GLN A 531 11.96 3.27 -15.10
C GLN A 531 13.18 4.07 -14.61
N ASP A 532 13.16 4.57 -13.38
CA ASP A 532 14.24 5.39 -12.80
C ASP A 532 14.62 6.61 -13.64
N LEU A 533 13.66 7.23 -14.33
CA LEU A 533 13.97 8.26 -15.32
C LEU A 533 14.53 9.54 -14.69
N VAL A 534 14.12 9.90 -13.49
CA VAL A 534 14.68 11.04 -12.77
C VAL A 534 16.14 10.78 -12.40
N GLU A 535 16.44 9.58 -11.92
CA GLU A 535 17.77 9.16 -11.47
C GLU A 535 18.73 8.92 -12.63
N THR A 536 18.24 8.36 -13.75
CA THR A 536 19.09 7.94 -14.88
C THR A 536 19.17 8.96 -16.01
N ARG A 537 18.10 9.75 -16.23
CA ARG A 537 17.98 10.71 -17.33
C ARG A 537 17.72 12.15 -16.87
N GLY A 538 17.44 12.35 -15.59
CA GLY A 538 17.16 13.68 -15.02
C GLY A 538 18.40 14.55 -14.85
N SER A 539 19.62 14.03 -15.12
CA SER A 539 20.85 14.82 -15.02
C SER A 539 21.59 14.82 -16.37
N PHE A 540 21.91 16.03 -16.88
CA PHE A 540 22.60 16.20 -18.14
C PHE A 540 23.48 17.44 -18.16
N ARG A 541 24.55 17.39 -18.98
CA ARG A 541 25.44 18.54 -19.20
C ARG A 541 24.97 19.34 -20.41
N THR A 542 25.06 20.65 -20.32
CA THR A 542 24.80 21.57 -21.42
C THR A 542 26.10 22.20 -21.91
N ALA A 543 26.20 22.47 -23.20
CA ALA A 543 27.35 23.13 -23.79
C ALA A 543 27.51 24.58 -23.29
N ASN A 544 26.42 25.22 -22.88
CA ASN A 544 26.40 26.55 -22.29
C ASN A 544 26.39 26.45 -20.76
N ALA A 545 27.04 27.38 -20.10
CA ALA A 545 27.23 27.34 -18.66
C ALA A 545 25.92 27.29 -17.86
N GLU A 546 24.84 27.89 -18.36
CA GLU A 546 23.52 27.87 -17.72
C GLU A 546 22.42 27.81 -18.76
N ILE A 547 21.43 26.96 -18.55
CA ILE A 547 20.17 26.98 -19.28
C ILE A 547 19.03 27.28 -18.30
N SER A 548 17.99 27.93 -18.81
CA SER A 548 16.81 28.23 -18.01
C SER A 548 16.09 26.93 -17.60
N ARG A 549 15.35 26.97 -16.49
CA ARG A 549 14.50 25.85 -16.07
C ARG A 549 13.54 25.41 -17.18
N ALA A 550 12.99 26.35 -17.95
CA ALA A 550 12.08 26.04 -19.05
C ALA A 550 12.76 25.24 -20.17
N GLN A 551 14.00 25.58 -20.53
CA GLN A 551 14.78 24.84 -21.52
C GLN A 551 15.15 23.45 -21.02
N ALA A 552 15.60 23.34 -19.75
CA ALA A 552 15.89 22.05 -19.11
C ALA A 552 14.64 21.16 -19.05
N LEU A 553 13.50 21.75 -18.70
CA LEU A 553 12.22 21.07 -18.67
C LEU A 553 11.85 20.50 -20.03
N GLY A 554 12.01 21.28 -21.11
CA GLY A 554 11.76 20.81 -22.48
C GLY A 554 12.64 19.64 -22.90
N LEU A 555 13.94 19.63 -22.47
CA LEU A 555 14.84 18.52 -22.71
C LEU A 555 14.40 17.26 -21.93
N PHE A 556 14.12 17.41 -20.65
CA PHE A 556 13.70 16.29 -19.82
C PHE A 556 12.32 15.73 -20.23
N THR A 557 11.39 16.60 -20.68
CA THR A 557 10.10 16.17 -21.24
C THR A 557 10.30 15.20 -22.40
N ARG A 558 11.21 15.51 -23.33
CA ARG A 558 11.50 14.63 -24.49
C ARG A 558 12.12 13.30 -24.05
N GLU A 559 13.00 13.31 -23.05
CA GLU A 559 13.59 12.08 -22.50
C GLU A 559 12.53 11.16 -21.86
N VAL A 560 11.62 11.75 -21.08
CA VAL A 560 10.51 11.01 -20.46
C VAL A 560 9.54 10.51 -21.53
N GLN A 561 9.18 11.35 -22.52
CA GLN A 561 8.33 10.94 -23.64
C GLN A 561 8.94 9.76 -24.41
N ALA A 562 10.21 9.86 -24.77
CA ALA A 562 10.91 8.81 -25.53
C ALA A 562 10.98 7.48 -24.76
N ALA A 563 11.10 7.54 -23.42
CA ALA A 563 11.17 6.35 -22.58
C ALA A 563 9.78 5.73 -22.32
N THR A 564 8.74 6.55 -22.18
CA THR A 564 7.41 6.08 -21.74
C THR A 564 6.40 5.92 -22.86
N GLY A 565 6.62 6.57 -24.00
CA GLY A 565 5.64 6.65 -25.11
C GLY A 565 4.43 7.53 -24.80
N ARG A 566 4.40 8.27 -23.69
CA ARG A 566 3.30 9.15 -23.31
C ARG A 566 3.30 10.44 -24.14
N ALA A 567 2.14 11.07 -24.30
CA ALA A 567 2.03 12.34 -25.00
C ALA A 567 2.92 13.43 -24.37
N GLU A 568 3.61 14.22 -25.20
CA GLU A 568 4.51 15.30 -24.74
C GLU A 568 3.79 16.29 -23.82
N THR A 569 2.54 16.63 -24.14
CA THR A 569 1.71 17.54 -23.36
C THR A 569 1.43 16.99 -21.97
N ALA A 570 1.08 15.71 -21.85
CA ALA A 570 0.85 15.04 -20.57
C ALA A 570 2.12 15.03 -19.71
N VAL A 571 3.27 14.69 -20.30
CA VAL A 571 4.56 14.68 -19.60
C VAL A 571 4.91 16.10 -19.13
N ARG A 572 4.80 17.10 -20.00
CA ARG A 572 5.08 18.50 -19.66
C ARG A 572 4.22 19.00 -18.51
N HIS A 573 2.88 18.80 -18.59
CA HIS A 573 1.97 19.19 -17.52
C HIS A 573 2.27 18.47 -16.20
N ALA A 574 2.63 17.18 -16.25
CA ALA A 574 3.02 16.45 -15.04
C ALA A 574 4.27 17.06 -14.40
N LEU A 575 5.31 17.33 -15.18
CA LEU A 575 6.56 17.91 -14.67
C LEU A 575 6.35 19.32 -14.12
N GLU A 576 5.60 20.20 -14.82
CA GLU A 576 5.26 21.54 -14.37
C GLU A 576 4.50 21.49 -13.04
N TYR A 577 3.46 20.66 -12.97
CA TYR A 577 2.70 20.42 -11.74
C TYR A 577 3.60 19.91 -10.58
N GLY A 578 4.58 19.07 -10.89
CA GLY A 578 5.53 18.57 -9.90
C GLY A 578 6.39 19.65 -9.26
N PHE A 579 6.79 20.65 -10.06
CA PHE A 579 7.50 21.84 -9.53
C PHE A 579 6.58 22.72 -8.69
N GLU A 580 5.37 23.00 -9.17
CA GLU A 580 4.39 23.81 -8.44
C GLU A 580 4.00 23.19 -7.10
N GLN A 581 3.86 21.88 -7.05
CA GLN A 581 3.51 21.14 -5.84
C GLN A 581 4.74 20.73 -5.00
N GLY A 582 5.94 21.02 -5.46
CA GLY A 582 7.18 20.71 -4.76
C GLY A 582 7.58 19.23 -4.76
N PHE A 583 7.04 18.39 -5.68
CA PHE A 583 7.47 16.97 -5.81
C PHE A 583 8.81 16.83 -6.50
N LEU A 584 9.11 17.77 -7.42
CA LEU A 584 10.34 17.83 -8.18
C LEU A 584 11.12 19.10 -7.85
N GLN A 585 12.42 18.96 -7.83
CA GLN A 585 13.37 20.06 -7.73
C GLN A 585 14.26 20.08 -8.96
N TYR A 586 14.71 21.27 -9.34
CA TYR A 586 15.67 21.51 -10.40
C TYR A 586 16.85 22.28 -9.86
N GLU A 587 18.04 21.80 -10.15
CA GLU A 587 19.30 22.51 -9.86
C GLU A 587 20.12 22.63 -11.13
N SER A 588 20.77 23.78 -11.30
CA SER A 588 21.78 23.99 -12.35
C SER A 588 23.04 24.56 -11.72
N ARG A 589 24.16 23.87 -11.88
CA ARG A 589 25.48 24.31 -11.35
C ARG A 589 26.58 23.94 -12.35
N HIS A 590 27.36 24.93 -12.79
CA HIS A 590 28.52 24.73 -13.66
C HIS A 590 28.20 23.90 -14.94
N GLY A 591 27.08 24.20 -15.60
CA GLY A 591 26.63 23.49 -16.80
C GLY A 591 26.08 22.07 -16.56
N LEU A 592 25.92 21.65 -15.31
CA LEU A 592 25.20 20.44 -14.95
C LEU A 592 23.80 20.79 -14.47
N CYS A 593 22.80 20.30 -15.17
CA CYS A 593 21.39 20.38 -14.82
C CYS A 593 20.94 19.08 -14.17
N SER A 594 20.16 19.14 -13.11
CA SER A 594 19.61 17.93 -12.48
C SER A 594 18.21 18.13 -11.97
N PHE A 595 17.36 17.16 -12.26
CA PHE A 595 16.03 16.98 -11.68
C PHE A 595 16.07 15.95 -10.57
N ARG A 596 15.34 16.19 -9.47
CA ARG A 596 15.25 15.26 -8.34
C ARG A 596 13.84 15.24 -7.78
N PHE A 597 13.41 14.10 -7.26
CA PHE A 597 12.27 14.07 -6.36
C PHE A 597 12.64 14.73 -5.03
N THR A 598 11.71 15.47 -4.44
CA THR A 598 11.84 16.08 -3.10
C THR A 598 11.56 15.04 -2.03
N ASP A 599 12.39 14.00 -1.95
CA ASP A 599 12.24 12.94 -0.96
C ASP A 599 13.19 13.15 0.22
N SER A 600 12.86 12.55 1.36
CA SER A 600 13.76 12.44 2.51
C SER A 600 15.06 11.69 2.14
N ALA A 601 16.05 11.75 2.99
CA ALA A 601 17.47 11.33 2.80
C ALA A 601 17.78 10.01 2.07
N VAL A 602 16.81 9.13 1.82
CA VAL A 602 17.00 7.88 1.07
C VAL A 602 17.17 8.11 -0.43
N SER A 603 16.49 9.13 -0.99
CA SER A 603 16.61 9.50 -2.41
C SER A 603 18.01 9.97 -2.81
N LEU A 604 18.75 10.60 -1.88
CA LEU A 604 20.10 11.10 -2.14
C LEU A 604 21.13 9.99 -2.44
N ALA A 605 20.89 8.76 -1.98
CA ALA A 605 21.81 7.63 -2.17
C ALA A 605 21.76 7.06 -3.59
N VAL A 606 20.61 7.11 -4.24
CA VAL A 606 20.40 6.54 -5.58
C VAL A 606 20.93 7.46 -6.67
N THR A 607 20.90 8.78 -6.43
CA THR A 607 21.35 9.80 -7.40
C THR A 607 22.86 9.80 -7.63
N GLU A 608 23.66 9.31 -6.68
CA GLU A 608 25.12 9.27 -6.84
C GLU A 608 25.63 8.10 -7.69
N VAL A 609 24.89 6.99 -7.75
CA VAL A 609 25.27 5.83 -8.59
C VAL A 609 25.07 6.12 -10.10
N ALA A 610 24.13 7.01 -10.44
CA ALA A 610 23.84 7.37 -11.83
C ALA A 610 24.85 8.35 -12.46
N ARG A 611 25.88 8.81 -11.74
CA ARG A 611 26.84 9.81 -12.24
C ARG A 611 27.88 9.29 -13.24
N VAL A 612 27.79 8.04 -13.70
CA VAL A 612 28.75 7.42 -14.63
C VAL A 612 28.16 7.20 -16.02
N THR A 613 27.13 7.92 -16.44
CA THR A 613 26.67 7.86 -17.82
C THR A 613 27.44 8.88 -18.70
N PRO A 614 27.92 8.48 -19.90
CA PRO A 614 28.65 9.39 -20.78
C PRO A 614 27.74 10.54 -21.27
N PRO A 615 28.33 11.70 -21.60
CA PRO A 615 27.56 12.88 -22.00
C PRO A 615 26.79 12.61 -23.28
N ILE A 616 25.52 13.05 -23.31
CA ILE A 616 24.73 13.16 -24.55
C ILE A 616 25.39 14.23 -25.44
N ALA A 617 26.38 13.81 -26.20
CA ALA A 617 26.99 14.64 -27.23
C ALA A 617 26.32 14.32 -28.57
N ALA A 618 25.85 15.35 -29.25
CA ALA A 618 25.44 15.37 -30.64
C ALA A 618 23.98 15.10 -30.99
N SER A 619 23.09 16.09 -30.76
CA SER A 619 21.96 16.35 -31.69
C SER A 619 21.47 17.81 -31.71
N ILE A 620 22.30 18.78 -31.30
CA ILE A 620 21.92 20.21 -31.33
C ILE A 620 22.55 20.96 -32.54
N GLN A 621 22.85 20.32 -33.66
CA GLN A 621 23.39 21.02 -34.85
C GLN A 621 22.52 20.96 -36.08
N ALA A 622 21.23 20.64 -36.02
CA ALA A 622 20.39 20.57 -37.20
C ALA A 622 19.01 21.25 -37.03
N SER A 623 18.95 22.52 -36.64
CA SER A 623 17.79 23.38 -36.92
C SER A 623 18.09 24.85 -36.61
N ALA A 624 19.06 25.42 -37.33
CA ALA A 624 19.19 26.87 -37.46
C ALA A 624 19.80 27.19 -38.84
N SER A 625 18.96 27.36 -39.82
CA SER A 625 19.18 28.18 -41.03
C SER A 625 17.99 28.05 -41.99
N PRO A 626 17.68 29.12 -42.75
CA PRO A 626 17.03 30.38 -42.38
C PRO A 626 15.55 30.39 -42.69
#